data_72e2bea37aef562abbcb28ab49b7a2be
#
_entry.id   72e2bea37aef562abbcb28ab49b7a2be
#
_cell.length_a   1.000
_cell.length_b   1.000
_cell.length_c   1.000
_cell.angle_alpha   90.00
_cell.angle_beta   90.00
_cell.angle_gamma   90.00
#
_symmetry.space_group_name_H-M   'P 1'
#
loop_
_entity.id
_entity.type
_entity.pdbx_description
1 polymer ?
#
loop_
_entity_poly.entity_id
_entity_poly.type
_entity_poly.pdbx_seq_one_letter_code
_entity_poly.pdbx_strand_id
1 'polypeptide(L)'
;MRLYPEKLAGQLKQQLLPVYLVSGDEPLLVQECCDQVRAAARAAGCSEREVIDAGAPGFNWQDILHSATSMSLFAERKLVELRVPSGKPGAEGSKALCNYLELAAGGEDILLMVSGKIDKQSTGSKWYRALDSAGATVQIWPVAARDLPRWLQQRVRAAGMSIDNEALQLLCDRVEGNLLAAVQEVEKLKLLAADGRISAVTVAESVADNARYNLFDMAD
;
A
#
# COMPACT_ATOMS: atom_id res chain seq x y z
N MET A 1 4.14 -16.67 -4.24
CA MET A 1 5.21 -16.53 -3.20
C MET A 1 4.81 -15.52 -2.14
N ARG A 2 5.19 -15.73 -0.86
CA ARG A 2 4.86 -14.77 0.23
C ARG A 2 6.03 -13.84 0.48
N LEU A 3 5.74 -12.54 0.58
CA LEU A 3 6.75 -11.50 0.76
C LEU A 3 6.40 -10.64 1.99
N TYR A 4 7.43 -10.20 2.67
CA TYR A 4 7.31 -9.07 3.60
C TYR A 4 7.34 -7.75 2.82
N PRO A 5 6.67 -6.68 3.30
CA PRO A 5 6.64 -5.38 2.62
C PRO A 5 8.03 -4.86 2.21
N GLU A 6 9.03 -5.02 3.07
CA GLU A 6 10.41 -4.57 2.84
C GLU A 6 11.12 -5.31 1.69
N LYS A 7 10.62 -6.49 1.31
CA LYS A 7 11.18 -7.29 0.22
C LYS A 7 10.53 -7.03 -1.14
N LEU A 8 9.38 -6.34 -1.14
CA LEU A 8 8.60 -6.10 -2.36
C LEU A 8 9.42 -5.32 -3.41
N ALA A 9 10.06 -4.22 -3.01
CA ALA A 9 10.87 -3.41 -3.93
C ALA A 9 12.00 -4.20 -4.59
N GLY A 10 12.63 -5.10 -3.84
CA GLY A 10 13.69 -5.98 -4.37
C GLY A 10 13.14 -7.00 -5.36
N GLN A 11 11.98 -7.58 -5.08
CA GLN A 11 11.32 -8.53 -5.96
C GLN A 11 10.86 -7.88 -7.27
N LEU A 12 10.24 -6.68 -7.19
CA LEU A 12 9.78 -5.93 -8.36
C LEU A 12 10.92 -5.54 -9.32
N LYS A 13 12.13 -5.31 -8.80
CA LYS A 13 13.33 -5.04 -9.63
C LYS A 13 13.85 -6.28 -10.34
N GLN A 14 13.64 -7.46 -9.79
CA GLN A 14 14.10 -8.72 -10.39
C GLN A 14 13.16 -9.19 -11.50
N GLN A 15 11.89 -9.21 -11.23
CA GLN A 15 10.87 -9.69 -12.16
C GLN A 15 9.50 -9.16 -11.76
N LEU A 16 8.76 -8.63 -12.72
CA LEU A 16 7.36 -8.30 -12.54
C LEU A 16 6.51 -9.57 -12.70
N LEU A 17 5.75 -9.91 -11.66
CA LEU A 17 4.88 -11.09 -11.65
C LEU A 17 3.48 -10.73 -12.18
N PRO A 18 2.74 -11.69 -12.71
CA PRO A 18 1.40 -11.43 -13.24
C PRO A 18 0.36 -11.11 -12.16
N VAL A 19 0.64 -11.44 -10.89
CA VAL A 19 -0.31 -11.25 -9.78
C VAL A 19 0.40 -10.72 -8.54
N TYR A 20 -0.19 -9.70 -7.94
CA TYR A 20 0.16 -9.19 -6.61
C TYR A 20 -1.10 -9.11 -5.74
N LEU A 21 -1.08 -9.76 -4.59
CA LEU A 21 -2.08 -9.61 -3.54
C LEU A 21 -1.48 -8.81 -2.39
N VAL A 22 -1.92 -7.58 -2.20
CA VAL A 22 -1.53 -6.73 -1.06
C VAL A 22 -2.70 -6.68 -0.08
N SER A 23 -2.47 -7.09 1.15
CA SER A 23 -3.54 -7.21 2.15
C SER A 23 -3.10 -6.73 3.53
N GLY A 24 -3.98 -6.08 4.25
CA GLY A 24 -3.72 -5.62 5.62
C GLY A 24 -4.69 -4.55 6.09
N ASP A 25 -4.49 -4.14 7.34
CA ASP A 25 -5.29 -3.14 8.06
C ASP A 25 -4.45 -1.90 8.47
N GLU A 26 -3.27 -1.72 7.87
CA GLU A 26 -2.47 -0.50 7.98
C GLU A 26 -2.48 0.25 6.62
N PRO A 27 -3.36 1.26 6.48
CA PRO A 27 -3.63 1.88 5.18
C PRO A 27 -2.41 2.48 4.49
N LEU A 28 -1.53 3.15 5.23
CA LEU A 28 -0.32 3.76 4.67
C LEU A 28 0.58 2.72 4.01
N LEU A 29 0.88 1.63 4.73
CA LEU A 29 1.78 0.60 4.23
C LEU A 29 1.16 -0.21 3.08
N VAL A 30 -0.17 -0.43 3.12
CA VAL A 30 -0.90 -1.04 2.00
C VAL A 30 -0.77 -0.16 0.77
N GLN A 31 -1.02 1.15 0.91
CA GLN A 31 -0.92 2.08 -0.21
C GLN A 31 0.49 2.14 -0.79
N GLU A 32 1.52 2.25 0.05
CA GLU A 32 2.92 2.27 -0.39
C GLU A 32 3.32 1.02 -1.16
N CYS A 33 2.89 -0.17 -0.71
CA CYS A 33 3.12 -1.40 -1.45
C CYS A 33 2.40 -1.40 -2.80
N CYS A 34 1.14 -0.95 -2.83
CA CYS A 34 0.39 -0.81 -4.08
C CYS A 34 1.04 0.18 -5.04
N ASP A 35 1.55 1.31 -4.54
CA ASP A 35 2.22 2.32 -5.37
C ASP A 35 3.53 1.79 -5.97
N GLN A 36 4.27 0.96 -5.24
CA GLN A 36 5.44 0.27 -5.78
C GLN A 36 5.07 -0.68 -6.93
N VAL A 37 3.99 -1.47 -6.79
CA VAL A 37 3.50 -2.35 -7.86
C VAL A 37 3.01 -1.54 -9.06
N ARG A 38 2.25 -0.47 -8.84
CA ARG A 38 1.77 0.44 -9.90
C ARG A 38 2.92 1.07 -10.67
N ALA A 39 3.95 1.54 -9.95
CA ALA A 39 5.15 2.12 -10.57
C ALA A 39 5.90 1.09 -11.41
N ALA A 40 6.08 -0.13 -10.90
CA ALA A 40 6.74 -1.22 -11.62
C ALA A 40 5.93 -1.66 -12.86
N ALA A 41 4.62 -1.78 -12.75
CA ALA A 41 3.73 -2.10 -13.86
C ALA A 41 3.80 -1.03 -14.96
N ARG A 42 3.77 0.26 -14.58
CA ARG A 42 3.92 1.37 -15.53
C ARG A 42 5.28 1.33 -16.24
N ALA A 43 6.35 1.10 -15.49
CA ALA A 43 7.70 0.98 -16.06
C ALA A 43 7.84 -0.22 -17.02
N ALA A 44 7.02 -1.26 -16.85
CA ALA A 44 6.96 -2.44 -17.72
C ALA A 44 5.98 -2.28 -18.91
N GLY A 45 5.41 -1.09 -19.13
CA GLY A 45 4.56 -0.81 -20.28
C GLY A 45 3.05 -0.92 -20.04
N CYS A 46 2.58 -1.14 -18.79
CA CYS A 46 1.16 -1.05 -18.49
C CYS A 46 0.72 0.42 -18.51
N SER A 47 0.27 0.90 -19.66
CA SER A 47 -0.17 2.29 -19.84
C SER A 47 -1.61 2.52 -19.39
N GLU A 48 -2.42 1.47 -19.29
CA GLU A 48 -3.79 1.51 -18.82
C GLU A 48 -3.90 0.90 -17.41
N ARG A 49 -4.73 1.52 -16.57
CA ARG A 49 -5.10 1.01 -15.25
C ARG A 49 -6.61 0.95 -15.12
N GLU A 50 -7.15 -0.24 -15.03
CA GLU A 50 -8.55 -0.51 -14.77
C GLU A 50 -8.75 -0.76 -13.26
N VAL A 51 -9.70 -0.05 -12.63
CA VAL A 51 -9.98 -0.20 -11.20
C VAL A 51 -11.37 -0.78 -11.02
N ILE A 52 -11.44 -1.93 -10.35
CA ILE A 52 -12.67 -2.65 -10.02
C ILE A 52 -12.80 -2.68 -8.49
N ASP A 53 -13.88 -2.11 -7.95
CA ASP A 53 -14.10 -2.03 -6.50
C ASP A 53 -15.25 -2.96 -6.08
N ALA A 54 -14.90 -4.07 -5.44
CA ALA A 54 -15.87 -5.02 -4.92
C ALA A 54 -16.66 -4.53 -3.70
N GLY A 55 -16.30 -3.36 -3.14
CA GLY A 55 -17.07 -2.68 -2.10
C GLY A 55 -18.10 -1.70 -2.66
N ALA A 56 -18.07 -1.40 -3.95
CA ALA A 56 -18.98 -0.44 -4.56
C ALA A 56 -20.41 -0.99 -4.70
N PRO A 57 -21.45 -0.14 -4.56
CA PRO A 57 -22.83 -0.54 -4.83
C PRO A 57 -22.98 -1.03 -6.27
N GLY A 58 -23.67 -2.16 -6.46
CA GLY A 58 -23.92 -2.73 -7.78
C GLY A 58 -22.74 -3.50 -8.40
N PHE A 59 -21.66 -3.69 -7.67
CA PHE A 59 -20.54 -4.52 -8.13
C PHE A 59 -20.98 -5.95 -8.48
N ASN A 60 -20.44 -6.46 -9.58
CA ASN A 60 -20.65 -7.83 -10.02
C ASN A 60 -19.29 -8.52 -10.28
N TRP A 61 -19.12 -9.73 -9.75
CA TRP A 61 -17.91 -10.51 -9.99
C TRP A 61 -17.65 -10.86 -11.46
N GLN A 62 -18.66 -10.74 -12.33
CA GLN A 62 -18.47 -10.86 -13.78
C GLN A 62 -17.58 -9.75 -14.36
N ASP A 63 -17.52 -8.59 -13.72
CA ASP A 63 -16.75 -7.45 -14.22
C ASP A 63 -15.25 -7.79 -14.30
N ILE A 64 -14.73 -8.55 -13.32
CA ILE A 64 -13.33 -8.97 -13.39
C ILE A 64 -13.08 -9.99 -14.51
N LEU A 65 -14.06 -10.84 -14.85
CA LEU A 65 -13.92 -11.78 -15.94
C LEU A 65 -13.98 -11.07 -17.29
N HIS A 66 -14.81 -10.04 -17.42
CA HIS A 66 -14.83 -9.18 -18.60
C HIS A 66 -13.49 -8.47 -18.77
N SER A 67 -12.90 -8.00 -17.68
CA SER A 67 -11.56 -7.40 -17.72
C SER A 67 -10.51 -8.37 -18.26
N ALA A 68 -10.55 -9.65 -17.88
CA ALA A 68 -9.59 -10.66 -18.36
C ALA A 68 -9.72 -10.96 -19.88
N THR A 69 -10.90 -10.75 -20.45
CA THR A 69 -11.19 -11.07 -21.86
C THR A 69 -11.27 -9.86 -22.77
N SER A 70 -11.37 -8.65 -22.20
CA SER A 70 -11.40 -7.41 -22.97
C SER A 70 -9.98 -7.00 -23.39
N MET A 71 -9.79 -6.86 -24.70
CA MET A 71 -8.55 -6.27 -25.22
C MET A 71 -8.60 -4.75 -25.03
N SER A 72 -7.52 -4.18 -24.51
CA SER A 72 -7.37 -2.72 -24.54
C SER A 72 -7.22 -2.26 -25.98
N LEU A 73 -7.91 -1.16 -26.33
CA LEU A 73 -7.77 -0.51 -27.64
C LEU A 73 -6.52 0.36 -27.71
N PHE A 74 -5.93 0.71 -26.57
CA PHE A 74 -4.88 1.72 -26.45
C PHE A 74 -3.59 1.21 -25.77
N ALA A 75 -3.64 0.01 -25.21
CA ALA A 75 -2.52 -0.57 -24.48
C ALA A 75 -2.33 -2.05 -24.81
N GLU A 76 -1.07 -2.45 -25.01
CA GLU A 76 -0.70 -3.87 -25.16
C GLU A 76 -0.83 -4.62 -23.84
N ARG A 77 -0.68 -3.88 -22.71
CA ARG A 77 -0.71 -4.40 -21.34
C ARG A 77 -1.47 -3.46 -20.42
N LYS A 78 -2.29 -4.00 -19.53
CA LYS A 78 -2.99 -3.22 -18.51
C LYS A 78 -2.69 -3.72 -17.09
N LEU A 79 -2.86 -2.82 -16.14
CA LEU A 79 -2.91 -3.12 -14.72
C LEU A 79 -4.37 -3.20 -14.29
N VAL A 80 -4.85 -4.38 -13.94
CA VAL A 80 -6.18 -4.58 -13.33
C VAL A 80 -6.03 -4.47 -11.82
N GLU A 81 -6.60 -3.43 -11.22
CA GLU A 81 -6.61 -3.23 -9.78
C GLU A 81 -7.95 -3.61 -9.20
N LEU A 82 -8.02 -4.77 -8.54
CA LEU A 82 -9.21 -5.24 -7.84
C LEU A 82 -9.14 -4.88 -6.36
N ARG A 83 -10.12 -4.14 -5.86
CA ARG A 83 -10.24 -3.80 -4.44
C ARG A 83 -11.28 -4.67 -3.77
N VAL A 84 -10.89 -5.34 -2.69
CA VAL A 84 -11.77 -6.19 -1.86
C VAL A 84 -11.66 -5.77 -0.39
N PRO A 85 -12.30 -4.66 0.02
CA PRO A 85 -12.12 -4.07 1.35
C PRO A 85 -12.45 -5.03 2.50
N SER A 86 -13.40 -5.94 2.28
CA SER A 86 -13.82 -6.94 3.27
C SER A 86 -12.75 -7.97 3.63
N GLY A 87 -11.72 -8.14 2.81
CA GLY A 87 -10.76 -9.25 2.93
C GLY A 87 -11.31 -10.62 2.57
N LYS A 88 -12.59 -10.71 2.21
CA LYS A 88 -13.32 -11.97 1.94
C LYS A 88 -14.16 -11.84 0.67
N PRO A 89 -13.71 -12.40 -0.45
CA PRO A 89 -14.46 -12.33 -1.70
C PRO A 89 -15.74 -13.18 -1.71
N GLY A 90 -15.95 -14.04 -0.72
CA GLY A 90 -17.09 -14.96 -0.67
C GLY A 90 -16.97 -16.11 -1.67
N ALA A 91 -18.04 -16.88 -1.84
CA ALA A 91 -18.05 -18.05 -2.73
C ALA A 91 -17.99 -17.64 -4.21
N GLU A 92 -18.77 -16.63 -4.60
CA GLU A 92 -18.77 -16.11 -5.98
C GLU A 92 -17.43 -15.49 -6.35
N GLY A 93 -16.86 -14.63 -5.48
CA GLY A 93 -15.56 -14.04 -5.71
C GLY A 93 -14.43 -15.07 -5.74
N SER A 94 -14.51 -16.11 -4.90
CA SER A 94 -13.53 -17.20 -4.96
C SER A 94 -13.54 -17.91 -6.31
N LYS A 95 -14.74 -18.16 -6.87
CA LYS A 95 -14.90 -18.76 -8.20
C LYS A 95 -14.41 -17.79 -9.28
N ALA A 96 -14.82 -16.52 -9.22
CA ALA A 96 -14.43 -15.51 -10.20
C ALA A 96 -12.92 -15.30 -10.26
N LEU A 97 -12.24 -15.21 -9.11
CA LEU A 97 -10.79 -15.07 -9.04
C LEU A 97 -10.05 -16.27 -9.64
N CYS A 98 -10.50 -17.50 -9.36
CA CYS A 98 -9.90 -18.69 -9.98
C CYS A 98 -10.09 -18.69 -11.51
N ASN A 99 -11.30 -18.37 -12.00
CA ASN A 99 -11.56 -18.28 -13.42
C ASN A 99 -10.77 -17.14 -14.09
N TYR A 100 -10.65 -15.99 -13.44
CA TYR A 100 -9.81 -14.89 -13.92
C TYR A 100 -8.37 -15.34 -14.17
N LEU A 101 -7.77 -16.03 -13.20
CA LEU A 101 -6.39 -16.52 -13.33
C LEU A 101 -6.23 -17.55 -14.46
N GLU A 102 -7.26 -18.37 -14.72
CA GLU A 102 -7.26 -19.30 -15.84
C GLU A 102 -7.35 -18.56 -17.19
N LEU A 103 -8.22 -17.54 -17.28
CA LEU A 103 -8.40 -16.72 -18.49
C LEU A 103 -7.19 -15.83 -18.79
N ALA A 104 -6.58 -15.25 -17.75
CA ALA A 104 -5.41 -14.38 -17.86
C ALA A 104 -4.09 -15.16 -18.02
N ALA A 105 -4.13 -16.50 -17.96
CA ALA A 105 -2.93 -17.33 -18.05
C ALA A 105 -2.24 -17.16 -19.42
N GLY A 106 -0.96 -16.79 -19.39
CA GLY A 106 -0.18 -16.53 -20.60
C GLY A 106 -0.38 -15.13 -21.22
N GLY A 107 -1.26 -14.32 -20.64
CA GLY A 107 -1.40 -12.91 -20.99
C GLY A 107 -0.30 -12.05 -20.34
N GLU A 108 -0.25 -10.79 -20.72
CA GLU A 108 0.75 -9.84 -20.21
C GLU A 108 0.19 -8.87 -19.16
N ASP A 109 -1.11 -8.91 -18.92
CA ASP A 109 -1.80 -8.09 -17.92
C ASP A 109 -1.36 -8.44 -16.50
N ILE A 110 -1.41 -7.44 -15.63
CA ILE A 110 -1.03 -7.59 -14.22
C ILE A 110 -2.26 -7.40 -13.35
N LEU A 111 -2.53 -8.35 -12.47
CA LEU A 111 -3.53 -8.22 -11.43
C LEU A 111 -2.90 -7.70 -10.14
N LEU A 112 -3.33 -6.53 -9.68
CA LEU A 112 -3.09 -6.05 -8.32
C LEU A 112 -4.38 -6.18 -7.52
N MET A 113 -4.48 -7.17 -6.65
CA MET A 113 -5.57 -7.27 -5.69
C MET A 113 -5.20 -6.55 -4.41
N VAL A 114 -5.99 -5.55 -4.04
CA VAL A 114 -5.87 -4.81 -2.77
C VAL A 114 -6.98 -5.27 -1.85
N SER A 115 -6.63 -5.75 -0.67
CA SER A 115 -7.59 -6.38 0.23
C SER A 115 -7.43 -5.86 1.65
N GLY A 116 -8.52 -5.81 2.39
CA GLY A 116 -8.46 -5.72 3.85
C GLY A 116 -7.72 -6.91 4.45
N LYS A 117 -7.65 -6.96 5.76
CA LYS A 117 -6.98 -8.05 6.48
C LYS A 117 -7.55 -9.42 6.13
N ILE A 118 -6.67 -10.31 5.72
CA ILE A 118 -7.00 -11.71 5.42
C ILE A 118 -6.69 -12.55 6.66
N ASP A 119 -7.69 -13.23 7.19
CA ASP A 119 -7.52 -14.12 8.35
C ASP A 119 -6.79 -15.43 7.97
N LYS A 120 -6.28 -16.11 9.00
CA LYS A 120 -5.54 -17.37 8.82
C LYS A 120 -6.38 -18.46 8.13
N GLN A 121 -7.69 -18.50 8.37
CA GLN A 121 -8.58 -19.46 7.73
C GLN A 121 -8.69 -19.19 6.22
N SER A 122 -8.81 -17.91 5.84
CA SER A 122 -8.90 -17.50 4.44
C SER A 122 -7.63 -17.77 3.64
N THR A 123 -6.46 -17.81 4.27
CA THR A 123 -5.20 -18.20 3.58
C THR A 123 -5.18 -19.66 3.13
N GLY A 124 -6.05 -20.51 3.68
CA GLY A 124 -6.27 -21.88 3.22
C GLY A 124 -7.28 -22.03 2.08
N SER A 125 -7.97 -20.97 1.69
CA SER A 125 -8.99 -21.00 0.66
C SER A 125 -8.43 -21.24 -0.75
N LYS A 126 -9.32 -21.67 -1.66
CA LYS A 126 -8.96 -21.96 -3.05
C LYS A 126 -8.44 -20.71 -3.77
N TRP A 127 -9.14 -19.57 -3.64
CA TRP A 127 -8.77 -18.33 -4.29
C TRP A 127 -7.42 -17.77 -3.79
N TYR A 128 -7.17 -17.84 -2.47
CA TYR A 128 -5.90 -17.34 -1.92
C TYR A 128 -4.72 -18.17 -2.43
N ARG A 129 -4.84 -19.51 -2.39
CA ARG A 129 -3.80 -20.41 -2.91
C ARG A 129 -3.56 -20.23 -4.41
N ALA A 130 -4.61 -19.97 -5.18
CA ALA A 130 -4.49 -19.70 -6.61
C ALA A 130 -3.69 -18.42 -6.87
N LEU A 131 -4.00 -17.32 -6.16
CA LEU A 131 -3.22 -16.06 -6.25
C LEU A 131 -1.78 -16.22 -5.76
N ASP A 132 -1.56 -16.92 -4.63
CA ASP A 132 -0.21 -17.17 -4.09
C ASP A 132 0.67 -18.01 -5.04
N SER A 133 0.04 -18.93 -5.78
CA SER A 133 0.71 -19.74 -6.80
C SER A 133 1.03 -18.95 -8.06
N ALA A 134 0.14 -18.05 -8.48
CA ALA A 134 0.28 -17.26 -9.69
C ALA A 134 1.24 -16.06 -9.54
N GLY A 135 1.50 -15.61 -8.31
CA GLY A 135 2.30 -14.39 -8.12
C GLY A 135 2.83 -14.21 -6.70
N ALA A 136 2.79 -12.97 -6.21
CA ALA A 136 3.25 -12.59 -4.88
C ALA A 136 2.10 -12.17 -3.97
N THR A 137 2.16 -12.60 -2.71
CA THR A 137 1.26 -12.15 -1.65
C THR A 137 2.06 -11.35 -0.61
N VAL A 138 1.63 -10.11 -0.35
CA VAL A 138 2.21 -9.21 0.64
C VAL A 138 1.20 -8.98 1.74
N GLN A 139 1.47 -9.52 2.92
CA GLN A 139 0.60 -9.32 4.07
C GLN A 139 1.20 -8.25 4.98
N ILE A 140 0.40 -7.23 5.26
CA ILE A 140 0.79 -6.06 6.02
C ILE A 140 0.13 -6.12 7.38
N TRP A 141 0.93 -5.89 8.41
CA TRP A 141 0.51 -5.85 9.80
C TRP A 141 0.71 -4.44 10.36
N PRO A 142 -0.15 -3.98 11.26
CA PRO A 142 0.08 -2.73 11.97
C PRO A 142 1.45 -2.73 12.66
N VAL A 143 2.11 -1.59 12.64
CA VAL A 143 3.36 -1.38 13.38
C VAL A 143 3.03 -1.35 14.87
N ALA A 144 3.60 -2.29 15.64
CA ALA A 144 3.37 -2.30 17.08
C ALA A 144 4.02 -1.06 17.73
N ALA A 145 3.45 -0.57 18.83
CA ALA A 145 3.95 0.64 19.52
C ALA A 145 5.46 0.55 19.86
N ARG A 146 5.94 -0.62 20.29
CA ARG A 146 7.37 -0.87 20.56
C ARG A 146 8.27 -0.75 19.32
N ASP A 147 7.72 -0.95 18.13
CA ASP A 147 8.46 -0.95 16.86
C ASP A 147 8.38 0.41 16.16
N LEU A 148 7.49 1.30 16.60
CA LEU A 148 7.26 2.63 16.04
C LEU A 148 8.52 3.50 16.02
N PRO A 149 9.35 3.58 17.09
CA PRO A 149 10.57 4.38 17.06
C PRO A 149 11.55 3.93 15.97
N ARG A 150 11.71 2.61 15.82
CA ARG A 150 12.57 2.04 14.77
C ARG A 150 12.02 2.35 13.38
N TRP A 151 10.72 2.23 13.18
CA TRP A 151 10.06 2.53 11.91
C TRP A 151 10.22 4.02 11.55
N LEU A 152 9.98 4.94 12.50
CA LEU A 152 10.18 6.37 12.31
C LEU A 152 11.64 6.71 11.99
N GLN A 153 12.61 6.16 12.73
CA GLN A 153 14.02 6.39 12.48
C GLN A 153 14.42 5.94 11.06
N GLN A 154 13.90 4.81 10.58
CA GLN A 154 14.13 4.36 9.20
C GLN A 154 13.52 5.33 8.19
N ARG A 155 12.33 5.85 8.47
CA ARG A 155 11.64 6.81 7.61
C ARG A 155 12.41 8.13 7.51
N VAL A 156 12.87 8.67 8.63
CA VAL A 156 13.70 9.87 8.69
C VAL A 156 15.01 9.70 7.91
N ARG A 157 15.66 8.55 8.07
CA ARG A 157 16.89 8.22 7.30
C ARG A 157 16.63 8.11 5.80
N ALA A 158 15.53 7.50 5.41
CA ALA A 158 15.12 7.39 3.99
C ALA A 158 14.83 8.77 3.37
N ALA A 159 14.39 9.74 4.18
CA ALA A 159 14.23 11.14 3.77
C ALA A 159 15.55 11.94 3.74
N GLY A 160 16.69 11.30 4.00
CA GLY A 160 18.02 11.93 3.98
C GLY A 160 18.36 12.71 5.26
N MET A 161 17.63 12.48 6.35
CA MET A 161 17.77 13.20 7.62
C MET A 161 18.28 12.29 8.74
N SER A 162 18.66 12.92 9.85
CA SER A 162 18.96 12.27 11.13
C SER A 162 18.05 12.84 12.22
N ILE A 163 17.78 12.06 13.26
CA ILE A 163 16.94 12.44 14.39
C ILE A 163 17.62 11.98 15.67
N ASP A 164 17.65 12.84 16.69
CA ASP A 164 18.14 12.46 18.02
C ASP A 164 17.07 11.67 18.80
N ASN A 165 17.50 11.04 19.90
CA ASN A 165 16.60 10.15 20.67
C ASN A 165 15.46 10.92 21.35
N GLU A 166 15.68 12.14 21.81
CA GLU A 166 14.67 12.96 22.45
C GLU A 166 13.61 13.41 21.44
N ALA A 167 14.04 13.91 20.28
CA ALA A 167 13.16 14.25 19.18
C ALA A 167 12.35 13.05 18.69
N LEU A 168 12.98 11.87 18.59
CA LEU A 168 12.31 10.63 18.19
C LEU A 168 11.21 10.23 19.18
N GLN A 169 11.47 10.34 20.49
CA GLN A 169 10.47 10.04 21.51
C GLN A 169 9.30 11.02 21.43
N LEU A 170 9.58 12.32 21.37
CA LEU A 170 8.54 13.35 21.20
C LEU A 170 7.68 13.11 19.95
N LEU A 171 8.29 12.69 18.85
CA LEU A 171 7.58 12.39 17.63
C LEU A 171 6.71 11.13 17.78
N CYS A 172 7.20 10.08 18.42
CA CYS A 172 6.44 8.87 18.73
C CYS A 172 5.20 9.18 19.59
N ASP A 173 5.38 9.95 20.64
CA ASP A 173 4.32 10.31 21.56
C ASP A 173 3.23 11.14 20.85
N ARG A 174 3.65 12.01 19.94
CA ARG A 174 2.75 12.87 19.17
C ARG A 174 1.89 12.11 18.14
N VAL A 175 2.47 11.14 17.44
CA VAL A 175 1.75 10.44 16.38
C VAL A 175 0.86 9.32 16.89
N GLU A 176 1.05 8.88 18.14
CA GLU A 176 0.22 7.88 18.83
C GLU A 176 -0.05 6.62 17.99
N GLY A 177 0.92 6.20 17.20
CA GLY A 177 0.81 5.05 16.29
C GLY A 177 0.12 5.32 14.95
N ASN A 178 -0.34 6.54 14.67
CA ASN A 178 -0.87 6.92 13.37
C ASN A 178 0.28 7.14 12.37
N LEU A 179 0.53 6.13 11.53
CA LEU A 179 1.64 6.16 10.59
C LEU A 179 1.49 7.23 9.50
N LEU A 180 0.26 7.56 9.11
CA LEU A 180 0.01 8.63 8.14
C LEU A 180 0.38 9.99 8.73
N ALA A 181 -0.03 10.27 9.97
CA ALA A 181 0.39 11.46 10.69
C ALA A 181 1.92 11.49 10.86
N ALA A 182 2.53 10.36 11.16
CA ALA A 182 3.98 10.24 11.28
C ALA A 182 4.73 10.65 10.00
N VAL A 183 4.26 10.19 8.84
CA VAL A 183 4.87 10.58 7.54
C VAL A 183 4.68 12.07 7.29
N GLN A 184 3.49 12.61 7.54
CA GLN A 184 3.22 14.04 7.38
C GLN A 184 4.12 14.90 8.27
N GLU A 185 4.34 14.48 9.53
CA GLU A 185 5.25 15.18 10.43
C GLU A 185 6.71 15.09 9.95
N VAL A 186 7.16 13.93 9.46
CA VAL A 186 8.52 13.80 8.89
C VAL A 186 8.70 14.72 7.68
N GLU A 187 7.72 14.84 6.79
CA GLU A 187 7.80 15.76 5.65
C GLU A 187 7.83 17.23 6.07
N LYS A 188 7.08 17.62 7.11
CA LYS A 188 7.16 18.98 7.67
C LYS A 188 8.53 19.25 8.29
N LEU A 189 9.03 18.31 9.11
CA LEU A 189 10.33 18.43 9.74
C LEU A 189 11.46 18.55 8.72
N LYS A 190 11.32 17.94 7.55
CA LYS A 190 12.24 18.09 6.43
C LYS A 190 12.34 19.53 5.92
N LEU A 191 11.23 20.26 5.96
CA LEU A 191 11.23 21.68 5.58
C LEU A 191 11.86 22.59 6.64
N LEU A 192 11.78 22.20 7.92
CA LEU A 192 12.31 22.99 9.06
C LEU A 192 13.76 22.67 9.36
N ALA A 193 14.20 21.43 9.16
CA ALA A 193 15.56 20.96 9.43
C ALA A 193 16.50 21.25 8.24
N ALA A 194 16.89 22.50 8.04
CA ALA A 194 17.72 22.93 6.91
C ALA A 194 19.11 22.23 6.87
N ASP A 195 19.62 21.79 8.00
CA ASP A 195 20.89 21.05 8.14
C ASP A 195 20.69 19.50 8.08
N GLY A 196 19.46 19.04 7.87
CA GLY A 196 19.11 17.62 7.84
C GLY A 196 19.11 16.94 9.22
N ARG A 197 19.15 17.72 10.33
CA ARG A 197 19.13 17.19 11.71
C ARG A 197 17.84 17.59 12.41
N ILE A 198 17.10 16.61 12.87
CA ILE A 198 15.89 16.81 13.65
C ILE A 198 16.22 16.73 15.13
N SER A 199 16.08 17.86 15.83
CA SER A 199 16.23 17.96 17.28
C SER A 199 14.89 18.09 17.99
N ALA A 200 14.86 17.94 19.31
CA ALA A 200 13.66 18.18 20.12
C ALA A 200 13.11 19.61 19.92
N VAL A 201 13.98 20.59 19.71
CA VAL A 201 13.58 21.98 19.42
C VAL A 201 12.85 22.05 18.06
N THR A 202 13.39 21.42 17.02
CA THR A 202 12.77 21.37 15.69
C THR A 202 11.38 20.73 15.73
N VAL A 203 11.21 19.65 16.52
CA VAL A 203 9.90 19.01 16.73
C VAL A 203 8.95 19.96 17.46
N ALA A 204 9.40 20.67 18.49
CA ALA A 204 8.58 21.63 19.24
C ALA A 204 8.14 22.82 18.37
N GLU A 205 9.00 23.36 17.53
CA GLU A 205 8.70 24.44 16.58
C GLU A 205 7.64 24.02 15.57
N SER A 206 7.68 22.79 15.05
CA SER A 206 6.65 22.26 14.13
C SER A 206 5.26 22.23 14.77
N VAL A 207 5.18 22.14 16.09
CA VAL A 207 3.91 22.19 16.86
C VAL A 207 3.37 23.61 16.94
N ALA A 208 4.25 24.58 17.23
CA ALA A 208 3.85 25.99 17.38
C ALA A 208 3.26 26.55 16.09
N ASP A 209 3.80 26.17 14.94
CA ASP A 209 3.28 26.58 13.63
C ASP A 209 1.90 26.01 13.33
N ASN A 210 1.65 24.75 13.67
CA ASN A 210 0.30 24.17 13.52
C ASN A 210 -0.77 24.86 14.37
N ALA A 211 -0.42 25.27 15.58
CA ALA A 211 -1.35 26.00 16.46
C ALA A 211 -1.68 27.39 15.92
N ARG A 212 -0.75 28.05 15.23
CA ARG A 212 -0.98 29.35 14.59
C ARG A 212 -1.91 29.25 13.37
N TYR A 213 -1.71 28.24 12.50
CA TYR A 213 -2.56 28.03 11.31
C TYR A 213 -4.02 27.70 11.70
N ASN A 214 -4.23 26.83 12.69
CA ASN A 214 -5.58 26.50 13.17
C ASN A 214 -6.33 27.70 13.79
N LEU A 215 -5.63 28.69 14.35
CA LEU A 215 -6.26 29.90 14.89
C LEU A 215 -6.73 30.86 13.78
N PHE A 216 -6.07 30.87 12.62
CA PHE A 216 -6.48 31.68 11.49
C PHE A 216 -7.69 31.08 10.73
N ASP A 217 -7.76 29.75 10.60
CA ASP A 217 -8.90 29.06 9.97
C ASP A 217 -10.18 29.07 10.81
N MET A 218 -10.12 29.37 12.10
CA MET A 218 -11.29 29.54 12.97
C MET A 218 -11.82 30.98 13.05
N ALA A 219 -11.18 31.93 12.36
CA ALA A 219 -11.52 33.35 12.41
C ALA A 219 -12.22 33.89 11.16
N ASP A 220 -12.47 33.01 10.16
CA ASP A 220 -13.31 33.26 8.98
C ASP A 220 -14.62 32.43 9.10
#